data_8facdb8507cdf544dbd82e3a6dc6a429
#
_entry.id   8facdb8507cdf544dbd82e3a6dc6a429
#
_cell.length_a   1.000
_cell.length_b   1.000
_cell.length_c   1.000
_cell.angle_alpha   90.00
_cell.angle_beta   90.00
_cell.angle_gamma   90.00
#
_symmetry.space_group_name_H-M   'P 1'
#
loop_
_entity.id
_entity.type
_entity.pdbx_description
1 polymer ?
#
loop_
_entity_poly.entity_id
_entity_poly.type
_entity_poly.pdbx_seq_one_letter_code
_entity_poly.pdbx_strand_id
1 'polypeptide(L)'
;MERYPELYGEKTIGYTICNDGTSNYGLVNPPALLAGYPNNANCIVDPVTNIAFDFRTEDISRRFYWKLCEEYEKGVIDPEACIISHEQYLDRLSKGNVLGFADETWNINDANTYLGKKGMNERTYVSVPLVYEEGIREQYMDYNTVSMTSGFMISVDCESPEKVLELFDTLLDEKWQKLFSWGIEG
;
A
#
# COMPACT_ATOMS: atom_id res chain seq x y z
N MET A 1 21.90 -1.59 8.99
CA MET A 1 22.79 -2.18 7.99
C MET A 1 24.21 -2.26 8.46
N GLU A 2 24.89 -1.19 8.91
CA GLU A 2 26.28 -1.26 9.39
C GLU A 2 26.47 -2.29 10.51
N ARG A 3 25.54 -2.37 11.45
CA ARG A 3 25.58 -3.32 12.58
C ARG A 3 25.23 -4.76 12.16
N TYR A 4 24.39 -4.90 11.13
CA TYR A 4 23.92 -6.20 10.61
C TYR A 4 23.96 -6.16 9.08
N PRO A 5 25.14 -6.36 8.45
CA PRO A 5 25.28 -6.31 7.00
C PRO A 5 24.60 -7.49 6.31
N GLU A 6 24.39 -8.56 7.04
CA GLU A 6 23.67 -9.76 6.60
C GLU A 6 22.60 -10.15 7.64
N LEU A 7 21.46 -10.57 7.15
CA LEU A 7 20.39 -11.18 7.93
C LEU A 7 20.06 -12.54 7.32
N TYR A 8 20.13 -13.57 8.14
CA TYR A 8 19.77 -14.94 7.75
C TYR A 8 20.54 -15.48 6.54
N GLY A 9 21.80 -15.06 6.37
CA GLY A 9 22.65 -15.47 5.24
C GLY A 9 22.42 -14.69 3.94
N GLU A 10 21.55 -13.68 3.96
CA GLU A 10 21.29 -12.79 2.84
C GLU A 10 21.76 -11.37 3.17
N LYS A 11 22.20 -10.64 2.14
CA LYS A 11 22.59 -9.23 2.32
C LYS A 11 21.39 -8.42 2.81
N THR A 12 21.60 -7.66 3.89
CA THR A 12 20.55 -6.77 4.42
C THR A 12 20.25 -5.64 3.44
N ILE A 13 18.97 -5.45 3.14
CA ILE A 13 18.45 -4.32 2.37
C ILE A 13 17.78 -3.36 3.35
N GLY A 14 18.25 -2.11 3.43
CA GLY A 14 17.68 -1.13 4.37
C GLY A 14 16.27 -0.71 3.98
N TYR A 15 16.08 -0.39 2.70
CA TYR A 15 14.79 0.01 2.16
C TYR A 15 14.67 -0.39 0.69
N THR A 16 13.52 -0.87 0.29
CA THR A 16 13.20 -1.18 -1.10
C THR A 16 11.91 -0.53 -1.54
N ILE A 17 11.72 -0.38 -2.84
CA ILE A 17 10.56 0.26 -3.46
C ILE A 17 10.18 -0.56 -4.68
N CYS A 18 8.89 -0.72 -4.95
CA CYS A 18 8.40 -1.20 -6.23
C CYS A 18 8.11 -0.01 -7.14
N ASN A 19 8.69 -0.01 -8.33
CA ASN A 19 8.40 1.00 -9.36
C ASN A 19 8.57 0.38 -10.76
N ASP A 20 7.66 -0.49 -11.14
CA ASP A 20 7.67 -1.18 -12.44
C ASP A 20 6.76 -0.50 -13.50
N GLY A 21 6.29 0.71 -13.22
CA GLY A 21 5.38 1.47 -14.09
C GLY A 21 3.91 1.16 -13.90
N THR A 22 3.56 0.02 -13.31
CA THR A 22 2.18 -0.36 -12.96
C THR A 22 1.96 -0.35 -11.44
N SER A 23 2.99 -0.69 -10.68
CA SER A 23 3.00 -0.70 -9.21
C SER A 23 4.05 0.30 -8.71
N ASN A 24 3.62 1.50 -8.33
CA ASN A 24 4.52 2.57 -7.88
C ASN A 24 4.05 3.25 -6.59
N TYR A 25 3.13 2.62 -5.87
CA TYR A 25 2.50 3.18 -4.67
C TYR A 25 3.53 3.56 -3.60
N GLY A 26 4.54 2.71 -3.38
CA GLY A 26 5.62 2.97 -2.43
C GLY A 26 6.54 4.14 -2.78
N LEU A 27 6.46 4.65 -4.01
CA LEU A 27 7.18 5.83 -4.45
C LEU A 27 6.30 7.09 -4.46
N VAL A 28 5.04 6.95 -4.87
CA VAL A 28 4.15 8.09 -5.13
C VAL A 28 3.37 8.51 -3.89
N ASN A 29 2.85 7.58 -3.10
CA ASN A 29 1.96 7.87 -1.98
C ASN A 29 2.65 8.43 -0.71
N PRO A 30 3.88 8.00 -0.34
CA PRO A 30 4.48 8.40 0.93
C PRO A 30 4.57 9.89 1.18
N PRO A 31 4.89 10.77 0.22
CA PRO A 31 4.94 12.20 0.48
C PRO A 31 3.65 12.76 1.08
N ALA A 32 2.50 12.40 0.50
CA ALA A 32 1.20 12.85 0.97
C ALA A 32 0.86 12.24 2.35
N LEU A 33 1.05 10.93 2.50
CA LEU A 33 0.76 10.21 3.75
C LEU A 33 1.62 10.72 4.91
N LEU A 34 2.92 10.92 4.69
CA LEU A 34 3.84 11.46 5.70
C LEU A 34 3.48 12.89 6.13
N ALA A 35 2.86 13.67 5.24
CA ALA A 35 2.35 15.00 5.54
C ALA A 35 0.96 15.01 6.17
N GLY A 36 0.35 13.83 6.42
CA GLY A 36 -0.97 13.70 7.04
C GLY A 36 -2.14 13.91 6.09
N TYR A 37 -1.92 13.75 4.79
CA TYR A 37 -2.99 13.76 3.80
C TYR A 37 -3.43 12.34 3.44
N PRO A 38 -4.71 12.13 3.13
CA PRO A 38 -5.18 10.84 2.68
C PRO A 38 -4.65 10.52 1.26
N ASN A 39 -4.61 9.23 0.94
CA ASN A 39 -4.26 8.78 -0.40
C ASN A 39 -5.42 9.07 -1.37
N ASN A 40 -5.18 9.96 -2.32
CA ASN A 40 -6.15 10.37 -3.35
C ASN A 40 -5.60 10.19 -4.78
N ALA A 41 -4.84 9.14 -5.00
CA ALA A 41 -4.36 8.74 -6.33
C ALA A 41 -3.75 9.90 -7.14
N ASN A 42 -2.57 10.37 -6.72
CA ASN A 42 -1.77 11.42 -7.36
C ASN A 42 -2.22 12.89 -7.14
N CYS A 43 -3.19 13.15 -6.30
CA CYS A 43 -3.48 14.50 -5.84
C CYS A 43 -3.73 14.54 -4.33
N ILE A 44 -3.58 15.69 -3.74
CA ILE A 44 -4.04 15.96 -2.38
C ILE A 44 -5.33 16.77 -2.48
N VAL A 45 -6.33 16.36 -1.70
CA VAL A 45 -7.52 17.18 -1.47
C VAL A 45 -7.43 17.73 -0.05
N ASP A 46 -7.34 19.04 0.07
CA ASP A 46 -7.37 19.70 1.37
C ASP A 46 -8.74 19.45 2.04
N PRO A 47 -8.78 18.84 3.23
CA PRO A 47 -10.04 18.42 3.86
C PRO A 47 -10.88 19.62 4.38
N VAL A 48 -10.32 20.81 4.45
CA VAL A 48 -11.00 22.02 4.92
C VAL A 48 -11.59 22.80 3.75
N THR A 49 -10.77 23.03 2.72
CA THR A 49 -11.15 23.84 1.57
C THR A 49 -11.77 23.03 0.43
N ASN A 50 -11.60 21.71 0.42
CA ASN A 50 -11.97 20.79 -0.66
C ASN A 50 -11.30 21.15 -2.01
N ILE A 51 -10.13 21.81 -1.96
CA ILE A 51 -9.35 22.14 -3.16
C ILE A 51 -8.37 21.00 -3.39
N ALA A 52 -8.37 20.48 -4.62
CA ALA A 52 -7.40 19.49 -5.05
C ALA A 52 -6.16 20.17 -5.62
N PHE A 53 -4.97 19.66 -5.28
CA PHE A 53 -3.71 20.14 -5.82
C PHE A 53 -2.73 18.99 -6.09
N ASP A 54 -1.85 19.22 -7.05
CA ASP A 54 -0.78 18.27 -7.40
C ASP A 54 0.37 18.41 -6.40
N PHE A 55 0.52 17.42 -5.53
CA PHE A 55 1.55 17.43 -4.51
C PHE A 55 2.98 17.17 -5.04
N ARG A 56 3.12 16.69 -6.28
CA ARG A 56 4.43 16.34 -6.85
C ARG A 56 5.37 17.54 -6.99
N THR A 57 4.80 18.74 -7.09
CA THR A 57 5.55 20.01 -7.16
C THR A 57 5.74 20.65 -5.79
N GLU A 58 5.12 20.12 -4.74
CA GLU A 58 5.16 20.68 -3.40
C GLU A 58 6.42 20.31 -2.61
N ASP A 59 6.75 21.10 -1.58
CA ASP A 59 7.91 20.87 -0.74
C ASP A 59 7.87 19.53 0.00
N ILE A 60 6.68 19.00 0.32
CA ILE A 60 6.51 17.68 0.93
C ILE A 60 7.09 16.56 0.06
N SER A 61 6.86 16.63 -1.25
CA SER A 61 7.40 15.67 -2.21
C SER A 61 8.88 15.86 -2.43
N ARG A 62 9.33 17.11 -2.55
CA ARG A 62 10.75 17.45 -2.67
C ARG A 62 11.54 16.91 -1.47
N ARG A 63 11.05 17.11 -0.23
CA ARG A 63 11.64 16.58 1.00
C ARG A 63 11.79 15.06 0.95
N PHE A 64 10.77 14.33 0.51
CA PHE A 64 10.79 12.89 0.41
C PHE A 64 11.81 12.38 -0.61
N TYR A 65 11.76 12.90 -1.84
CA TYR A 65 12.65 12.43 -2.89
C TYR A 65 14.10 12.80 -2.65
N TRP A 66 14.39 13.97 -2.08
CA TRP A 66 15.72 14.31 -1.62
C TRP A 66 16.25 13.32 -0.60
N LYS A 67 15.40 12.94 0.36
CA LYS A 67 15.78 11.97 1.37
C LYS A 67 16.05 10.59 0.76
N LEU A 68 15.22 10.14 -0.20
CA LEU A 68 15.49 8.91 -0.92
C LEU A 68 16.84 8.94 -1.66
N CYS A 69 17.18 10.04 -2.33
CA CYS A 69 18.47 10.17 -3.01
C CYS A 69 19.64 10.09 -2.02
N GLU A 70 19.58 10.80 -0.89
CA GLU A 70 20.60 10.72 0.15
C GLU A 70 20.81 9.30 0.67
N GLU A 71 19.73 8.58 0.94
CA GLU A 71 19.80 7.21 1.47
C GLU A 71 20.24 6.20 0.39
N TYR A 72 19.94 6.47 -0.88
CA TYR A 72 20.47 5.70 -2.00
C TYR A 72 21.99 5.84 -2.11
N GLU A 73 22.53 7.07 -2.04
CA GLU A 73 23.97 7.35 -2.06
C GLU A 73 24.71 6.68 -0.89
N LYS A 74 24.05 6.55 0.27
CA LYS A 74 24.59 5.82 1.43
C LYS A 74 24.48 4.29 1.30
N GLY A 75 23.85 3.79 0.24
CA GLY A 75 23.63 2.35 0.04
C GLY A 75 22.60 1.73 0.97
N VAL A 76 21.71 2.54 1.57
CA VAL A 76 20.59 2.06 2.41
C VAL A 76 19.46 1.53 1.54
N ILE A 77 19.19 2.23 0.43
CA ILE A 77 18.16 1.81 -0.53
C ILE A 77 18.74 0.73 -1.44
N ASP A 78 17.89 -0.24 -1.75
CA ASP A 78 18.18 -1.26 -2.75
C ASP A 78 18.59 -0.61 -4.07
N PRO A 79 19.78 -0.90 -4.60
CA PRO A 79 20.27 -0.28 -5.83
C PRO A 79 19.41 -0.58 -7.07
N GLU A 80 18.62 -1.64 -7.02
CA GLU A 80 17.71 -2.02 -8.10
C GLU A 80 16.25 -1.61 -7.86
N ALA A 81 15.94 -0.94 -6.75
CA ALA A 81 14.57 -0.59 -6.33
C ALA A 81 13.72 0.09 -7.41
N CYS A 82 14.34 0.88 -8.31
CA CYS A 82 13.62 1.61 -9.35
C CYS A 82 13.46 0.83 -10.67
N ILE A 83 14.03 -0.38 -10.78
CA ILE A 83 14.07 -1.15 -12.04
C ILE A 83 13.56 -2.58 -11.90
N ILE A 84 13.32 -3.07 -10.69
CA ILE A 84 12.81 -4.42 -10.45
C ILE A 84 11.34 -4.51 -10.82
N SER A 85 10.93 -5.69 -11.33
CA SER A 85 9.52 -6.00 -11.52
C SER A 85 8.80 -6.20 -10.18
N HIS A 86 7.46 -6.13 -10.20
CA HIS A 86 6.65 -6.42 -9.01
C HIS A 86 6.91 -7.83 -8.46
N GLU A 87 7.08 -8.83 -9.32
CA GLU A 87 7.43 -10.20 -8.89
C GLU A 87 8.78 -10.25 -8.17
N GLN A 88 9.80 -9.59 -8.73
CA GLN A 88 11.13 -9.53 -8.10
C GLN A 88 11.09 -8.78 -6.76
N TYR A 89 10.28 -7.74 -6.66
CA TYR A 89 10.05 -7.03 -5.41
C TYR A 89 9.41 -7.94 -4.35
N LEU A 90 8.35 -8.66 -4.67
CA LEU A 90 7.72 -9.61 -3.75
C LEU A 90 8.67 -10.76 -3.35
N ASP A 91 9.50 -11.26 -4.28
CA ASP A 91 10.53 -12.25 -3.96
C ASP A 91 11.53 -11.72 -2.91
N ARG A 92 11.94 -10.45 -3.01
CA ARG A 92 12.81 -9.81 -2.00
C ARG A 92 12.14 -9.72 -0.64
N LEU A 93 10.91 -9.26 -0.57
CA LEU A 93 10.17 -9.21 0.69
C LEU A 93 10.02 -10.62 1.31
N SER A 94 9.79 -11.63 0.47
CA SER A 94 9.63 -13.02 0.89
C SER A 94 10.90 -13.67 1.46
N LYS A 95 12.07 -13.05 1.33
CA LYS A 95 13.32 -13.47 1.98
C LYS A 95 13.44 -12.98 3.42
N GLY A 96 12.71 -11.94 3.78
CA GLY A 96 12.69 -11.38 5.13
C GLY A 96 14.00 -10.71 5.55
N ASN A 97 14.79 -10.20 4.59
CA ASN A 97 16.05 -9.48 4.80
C ASN A 97 15.95 -7.99 4.47
N VAL A 98 14.75 -7.51 4.12
CA VAL A 98 14.43 -6.09 3.92
C VAL A 98 13.98 -5.49 5.24
N LEU A 99 14.57 -4.36 5.66
CA LEU A 99 14.26 -3.73 6.94
C LEU A 99 13.05 -2.80 6.86
N GLY A 100 12.78 -2.20 5.69
CA GLY A 100 11.68 -1.28 5.51
C GLY A 100 11.27 -1.09 4.06
N PHE A 101 10.02 -0.76 3.88
CA PHE A 101 9.42 -0.37 2.61
C PHE A 101 8.10 0.35 2.87
N ALA A 102 7.58 1.06 1.88
CA ALA A 102 6.22 1.60 1.90
C ALA A 102 5.41 0.94 0.80
N ASP A 103 4.29 0.35 1.14
CA ASP A 103 3.44 -0.35 0.18
C ASP A 103 2.03 -0.57 0.73
N GLU A 104 1.18 -1.10 -0.12
CA GLU A 104 -0.19 -1.46 0.19
C GLU A 104 -0.27 -2.78 0.99
N THR A 105 -1.33 -2.92 1.78
CA THR A 105 -1.48 -4.05 2.72
C THR A 105 -1.52 -5.42 2.05
N TRP A 106 -2.02 -5.52 0.81
CA TRP A 106 -2.07 -6.81 0.11
C TRP A 106 -0.68 -7.37 -0.20
N ASN A 107 0.28 -6.53 -0.62
CA ASN A 107 1.66 -6.96 -0.85
C ASN A 107 2.35 -7.41 0.46
N ILE A 108 2.10 -6.71 1.56
CA ILE A 108 2.58 -7.09 2.90
C ILE A 108 2.00 -8.45 3.32
N ASN A 109 0.72 -8.66 3.09
CA ASN A 109 0.04 -9.91 3.45
C ASN A 109 0.57 -11.10 2.66
N ASP A 110 0.87 -10.94 1.39
CA ASP A 110 1.45 -11.97 0.54
C ASP A 110 2.84 -12.37 1.04
N ALA A 111 3.71 -11.38 1.31
CA ALA A 111 5.04 -11.61 1.86
C ALA A 111 4.98 -12.32 3.24
N ASN A 112 4.13 -11.84 4.14
CA ASN A 112 3.95 -12.42 5.48
C ASN A 112 3.37 -13.86 5.41
N THR A 113 2.44 -14.10 4.50
CA THR A 113 1.89 -15.44 4.27
C THR A 113 2.97 -16.41 3.79
N TYR A 114 3.84 -15.97 2.88
CA TYR A 114 4.96 -16.78 2.42
C TYR A 114 5.95 -17.09 3.54
N LEU A 115 6.37 -16.07 4.31
CA LEU A 115 7.27 -16.23 5.45
C LEU A 115 6.69 -17.18 6.50
N GLY A 116 5.41 -17.07 6.82
CA GLY A 116 4.71 -17.96 7.74
C GLY A 116 4.67 -19.40 7.27
N LYS A 117 4.37 -19.66 5.99
CA LYS A 117 4.41 -21.00 5.38
C LYS A 117 5.80 -21.65 5.43
N LYS A 118 6.85 -20.85 5.44
CA LYS A 118 8.24 -21.29 5.58
C LYS A 118 8.70 -21.43 7.05
N GLY A 119 7.84 -21.11 8.01
CA GLY A 119 8.17 -21.13 9.43
C GLY A 119 9.06 -19.96 9.88
N MET A 120 9.12 -18.90 9.09
CA MET A 120 9.97 -17.71 9.33
C MET A 120 9.17 -16.58 9.99
N ASN A 121 8.40 -16.90 11.01
CA ASN A 121 7.47 -15.96 11.67
C ASN A 121 8.18 -14.75 12.30
N GLU A 122 9.44 -14.90 12.69
CA GLU A 122 10.27 -13.82 13.24
C GLU A 122 10.67 -12.76 12.21
N ARG A 123 10.41 -13.01 10.92
CA ARG A 123 10.73 -12.10 9.81
C ARG A 123 9.51 -11.39 9.25
N THR A 124 8.34 -11.58 9.85
CA THR A 124 7.12 -10.95 9.36
C THR A 124 7.17 -9.43 9.52
N TYR A 125 6.61 -8.76 8.54
CA TYR A 125 6.53 -7.31 8.50
C TYR A 125 5.33 -6.81 9.31
N VAL A 126 5.50 -5.68 9.97
CA VAL A 126 4.45 -4.98 10.71
C VAL A 126 4.30 -3.57 10.16
N SER A 127 3.06 -3.11 10.07
CA SER A 127 2.79 -1.73 9.65
C SER A 127 3.14 -0.77 10.79
N VAL A 128 3.87 0.29 10.44
CA VAL A 128 4.25 1.35 11.38
C VAL A 128 3.74 2.68 10.82
N PRO A 129 2.85 3.38 11.52
CA PRO A 129 2.41 4.71 11.10
C PRO A 129 3.59 5.69 11.23
N LEU A 130 3.89 6.40 10.15
CA LEU A 130 4.96 7.39 10.10
C LEU A 130 4.42 8.70 9.57
N VAL A 131 4.91 9.80 10.14
CA VAL A 131 4.62 11.17 9.71
C VAL A 131 5.90 11.99 9.73
N TYR A 132 5.94 13.09 8.99
CA TYR A 132 7.13 13.95 8.93
C TYR A 132 7.50 14.59 10.25
N GLU A 133 6.51 14.93 11.08
CA GLU A 133 6.71 15.71 12.29
C GLU A 133 5.69 15.32 13.37
N GLU A 134 6.09 15.48 14.63
CA GLU A 134 5.19 15.29 15.76
C GLU A 134 3.98 16.22 15.66
N GLY A 135 2.79 15.68 15.94
CA GLY A 135 1.52 16.41 15.89
C GLY A 135 0.79 16.33 14.53
N ILE A 136 1.44 15.83 13.49
CA ILE A 136 0.72 15.46 12.26
C ILE A 136 -0.11 14.21 12.55
N ARG A 137 -1.40 14.26 12.20
CA ARG A 137 -2.28 13.09 12.30
C ARG A 137 -2.12 12.23 11.05
N GLU A 138 -1.78 10.97 11.25
CA GLU A 138 -1.71 9.98 10.17
C GLU A 138 -3.09 9.75 9.54
N GLN A 139 -3.11 9.58 8.21
CA GLN A 139 -4.31 9.30 7.43
C GLN A 139 -3.99 8.26 6.35
N TYR A 140 -3.82 7.01 6.77
CA TYR A 140 -3.48 5.89 5.87
C TYR A 140 -4.68 5.20 5.24
N MET A 141 -5.89 5.72 5.47
CA MET A 141 -7.10 5.19 4.87
C MET A 141 -7.53 6.06 3.69
N ASP A 142 -7.92 5.41 2.62
CA ASP A 142 -8.59 6.07 1.52
C ASP A 142 -9.95 6.62 1.96
N TYR A 143 -10.39 7.69 1.33
CA TYR A 143 -11.77 8.13 1.50
C TYR A 143 -12.72 7.08 0.95
N ASN A 144 -13.83 6.86 1.65
CA ASN A 144 -14.95 6.10 1.12
C ASN A 144 -15.63 6.90 0.00
N THR A 145 -15.13 6.73 -1.21
CA THR A 145 -15.70 7.33 -2.42
C THR A 145 -16.48 6.30 -3.21
N VAL A 146 -17.47 6.76 -3.96
CA VAL A 146 -18.11 5.90 -4.95
C VAL A 146 -17.07 5.57 -6.02
N SER A 147 -16.71 4.29 -6.13
CA SER A 147 -15.80 3.84 -7.18
C SER A 147 -16.53 3.87 -8.52
N MET A 148 -16.03 4.69 -9.45
CA MET A 148 -16.53 4.73 -10.83
C MET A 148 -15.73 3.83 -11.76
N THR A 149 -14.69 3.16 -11.25
CA THR A 149 -13.78 2.29 -12.03
C THR A 149 -14.16 0.83 -11.95
N SER A 150 -15.02 0.45 -11.01
CA SER A 150 -15.53 -0.90 -10.84
C SER A 150 -17.02 -0.88 -10.57
N GLY A 151 -17.70 -1.93 -10.99
CA GLY A 151 -19.14 -2.04 -10.81
C GLY A 151 -19.66 -3.38 -11.32
N PHE A 152 -20.93 -3.62 -11.10
CA PHE A 152 -21.62 -4.79 -11.62
C PHE A 152 -22.30 -4.43 -12.94
N MET A 153 -22.29 -5.37 -13.86
CA MET A 153 -23.02 -5.27 -15.13
C MET A 153 -24.03 -6.41 -15.22
N ILE A 154 -25.21 -6.08 -15.71
CA ILE A 154 -26.26 -7.07 -15.99
C ILE A 154 -26.29 -7.24 -17.49
N SER A 155 -26.25 -8.52 -17.97
CA SER A 155 -26.31 -8.81 -19.39
C SER A 155 -27.64 -8.30 -19.98
N VAL A 156 -27.59 -7.83 -21.21
CA VAL A 156 -28.80 -7.45 -21.97
C VAL A 156 -29.75 -8.62 -22.22
N ASP A 157 -29.24 -9.85 -22.17
CA ASP A 157 -30.00 -11.08 -22.31
C ASP A 157 -30.54 -11.63 -20.97
N CYS A 158 -30.42 -10.87 -19.88
CA CYS A 158 -30.93 -11.28 -18.59
C CYS A 158 -32.46 -11.23 -18.60
N GLU A 159 -33.10 -12.37 -18.37
CA GLU A 159 -34.57 -12.49 -18.36
C GLU A 159 -35.24 -11.74 -17.18
N SER A 160 -34.52 -11.48 -16.11
CA SER A 160 -35.07 -10.86 -14.89
C SER A 160 -34.06 -9.91 -14.25
N PRO A 161 -33.72 -8.79 -14.91
CA PRO A 161 -32.72 -7.86 -14.39
C PRO A 161 -33.12 -7.22 -13.04
N GLU A 162 -34.44 -7.05 -12.79
CA GLU A 162 -34.96 -6.54 -11.51
C GLU A 162 -34.59 -7.46 -10.35
N LYS A 163 -34.65 -8.79 -10.53
CA LYS A 163 -34.26 -9.75 -9.47
C LYS A 163 -32.77 -9.70 -9.17
N VAL A 164 -31.95 -9.39 -10.17
CA VAL A 164 -30.52 -9.20 -9.96
C VAL A 164 -30.26 -7.94 -9.11
N LEU A 165 -30.99 -6.85 -9.38
CA LEU A 165 -30.91 -5.64 -8.57
C LEU A 165 -31.43 -5.86 -7.14
N GLU A 166 -32.54 -6.57 -6.98
CA GLU A 166 -33.07 -6.94 -5.66
C GLU A 166 -32.07 -7.78 -4.85
N LEU A 167 -31.35 -8.70 -5.53
CA LEU A 167 -30.28 -9.47 -4.90
C LEU A 167 -29.18 -8.55 -4.39
N PHE A 168 -28.66 -7.64 -5.24
CA PHE A 168 -27.59 -6.73 -4.84
C PHE A 168 -28.04 -5.80 -3.71
N ASP A 169 -29.28 -5.29 -3.76
CA ASP A 169 -29.84 -4.48 -2.69
C ASP A 169 -29.91 -5.27 -1.37
N THR A 170 -30.39 -6.52 -1.42
CA THR A 170 -30.41 -7.43 -0.27
C THR A 170 -29.00 -7.67 0.30
N LEU A 171 -27.99 -7.80 -0.55
CA LEU A 171 -26.60 -8.01 -0.11
C LEU A 171 -25.99 -6.79 0.61
N LEU A 172 -26.59 -5.60 0.50
CA LEU A 172 -26.19 -4.42 1.26
C LEU A 172 -26.65 -4.46 2.72
N ASP A 173 -27.60 -5.32 3.09
CA ASP A 173 -28.01 -5.51 4.47
C ASP A 173 -26.84 -5.90 5.37
N GLU A 174 -26.75 -5.31 6.56
CA GLU A 174 -25.66 -5.52 7.53
C GLU A 174 -25.39 -6.99 7.81
N LYS A 175 -26.43 -7.82 7.91
CA LYS A 175 -26.28 -9.27 8.15
C LYS A 175 -25.49 -9.97 7.06
N TRP A 176 -25.72 -9.60 5.79
CA TRP A 176 -24.99 -10.18 4.66
C TRP A 176 -23.58 -9.65 4.58
N GLN A 177 -23.39 -8.36 4.84
CA GLN A 177 -22.04 -7.75 4.90
C GLN A 177 -21.19 -8.41 6.01
N LYS A 178 -21.76 -8.66 7.17
CA LYS A 178 -21.09 -9.40 8.25
C LYS A 178 -20.78 -10.82 7.85
N LEU A 179 -21.73 -11.53 7.24
CA LEU A 179 -21.53 -12.90 6.80
C LEU A 179 -20.38 -13.06 5.79
N PHE A 180 -20.30 -12.16 4.80
CA PHE A 180 -19.24 -12.18 3.80
C PHE A 180 -17.88 -11.78 4.35
N SER A 181 -17.84 -10.84 5.28
CA SER A 181 -16.59 -10.33 5.85
C SER A 181 -16.03 -11.21 6.96
N TRP A 182 -16.88 -11.82 7.77
CA TRP A 182 -16.49 -12.55 8.98
C TRP A 182 -16.82 -14.05 8.94
N GLY A 183 -17.66 -14.50 8.01
CA GLY A 183 -18.13 -15.88 7.95
C GLY A 183 -19.26 -16.18 8.93
N ILE A 184 -19.53 -17.46 9.12
CA ILE A 184 -20.52 -17.96 10.09
C ILE A 184 -19.78 -18.19 11.41
N GLU A 185 -20.32 -17.63 12.49
CA GLU A 185 -19.81 -17.87 13.83
C GLU A 185 -19.98 -19.36 14.18
N GLY A 186 -18.87 -20.06 14.43
CA GLY A 186 -18.81 -21.48 14.73
C GLY A 186 -17.62 -21.85 15.57
#